data_cfddee26208b28749f49f7adebbf1f72
#
_entry.id   cfddee26208b28749f49f7adebbf1f72
#
_cell.length_a   1.000
_cell.length_b   1.000
_cell.length_c   1.000
_cell.angle_alpha   90.00
_cell.angle_beta   90.00
_cell.angle_gamma   90.00
#
_symmetry.space_group_name_H-M   'P 1'
#
loop_
_entity.id
_entity.type
_entity.pdbx_description
1 polymer ?
#
loop_
_entity_poly.entity_id
_entity_poly.type
_entity_poly.pdbx_seq_one_letter_code
_entity_poly.pdbx_strand_id
1 'polypeptide(L)'
;MAFATAFTGFVEDEPVCFVGLSGMVTGQSKREARFCRFVTVPEWQGAGVGMRFLEFLTERELAGNGFIGHPTTSIIHSAHPALAVTLRRSPKWRQISQKLHGGKKDTGATGMGGHMRAVMGFRFYGQAGVDAWNRERSTAA
;
A
#
# COMPACT_ATOMS: atom_id res chain seq x y z
N MET A 1 18.38 6.69 9.90
CA MET A 1 18.43 5.49 9.05
C MET A 1 17.03 5.02 8.76
N ALA A 2 16.63 4.97 7.51
CA ALA A 2 15.39 4.33 7.13
C ALA A 2 15.66 2.82 7.04
N PHE A 3 15.17 2.06 7.98
CA PHE A 3 15.21 0.61 7.90
C PHE A 3 14.13 0.16 6.92
N ALA A 4 14.54 -0.51 5.86
CA ALA A 4 13.65 -1.15 4.91
C ALA A 4 13.95 -2.64 4.89
N THR A 5 12.94 -3.44 4.69
CA THR A 5 13.04 -4.88 4.50
C THR A 5 12.32 -5.29 3.22
N ALA A 6 12.67 -6.45 2.71
CA ALA A 6 12.07 -7.00 1.50
C ALA A 6 11.46 -8.36 1.80
N PHE A 7 10.32 -8.61 1.20
CA PHE A 7 9.61 -9.88 1.26
C PHE A 7 9.38 -10.40 -0.15
N THR A 8 9.60 -11.68 -0.35
CA THR A 8 9.30 -12.37 -1.61
C THR A 8 8.19 -13.37 -1.36
N GLY A 9 7.17 -13.31 -2.19
CA GLY A 9 6.09 -14.30 -2.21
C GLY A 9 6.40 -15.40 -3.21
N PHE A 10 6.16 -16.63 -2.83
CA PHE A 10 6.36 -17.82 -3.65
C PHE A 10 5.02 -18.54 -3.86
N VAL A 11 4.89 -19.12 -5.04
CA VAL A 11 3.91 -20.18 -5.32
C VAL A 11 4.70 -21.43 -5.56
N GLU A 12 4.56 -22.43 -4.69
CA GLU A 12 5.49 -23.55 -4.61
C GLU A 12 6.93 -23.04 -4.43
N ASP A 13 7.83 -23.32 -5.36
CA ASP A 13 9.22 -22.85 -5.31
C ASP A 13 9.50 -21.67 -6.25
N GLU A 14 8.47 -21.14 -6.93
CA GLU A 14 8.60 -20.04 -7.87
C GLU A 14 8.36 -18.68 -7.21
N PRO A 15 9.29 -17.72 -7.27
CA PRO A 15 9.07 -16.37 -6.78
C PRO A 15 8.11 -15.63 -7.69
N VAL A 16 6.98 -15.15 -7.16
CA VAL A 16 5.88 -14.56 -7.94
C VAL A 16 5.63 -13.09 -7.65
N CYS A 17 6.00 -12.63 -6.48
CA CYS A 17 5.88 -11.22 -6.13
C CYS A 17 6.94 -10.77 -5.12
N PHE A 18 7.19 -9.47 -5.13
CA PHE A 18 8.18 -8.83 -4.28
C PHE A 18 7.59 -7.56 -3.66
N VAL A 19 7.83 -7.38 -2.37
CA VAL A 19 7.39 -6.21 -1.63
C VAL A 19 8.56 -5.64 -0.83
N GLY A 20 8.80 -4.35 -0.98
CA GLY A 20 9.67 -3.58 -0.09
C GLY A 20 8.83 -2.82 0.93
N LEU A 21 9.20 -2.94 2.21
CA LEU A 21 8.53 -2.33 3.34
C LEU A 21 9.50 -1.48 4.15
N SER A 22 9.10 -0.29 4.52
CA SER A 22 9.86 0.60 5.40
C SER A 22 8.99 1.13 6.54
N GLY A 23 9.62 1.55 7.63
CA GLY A 23 8.94 2.29 8.68
C GLY A 23 8.90 3.78 8.34
N MET A 24 7.75 4.41 8.49
CA MET A 24 7.56 5.85 8.35
C MET A 24 7.09 6.44 9.68
N VAL A 25 7.71 7.53 10.12
CA VAL A 25 7.24 8.26 11.28
C VAL A 25 6.12 9.19 10.84
N THR A 26 4.95 9.02 11.42
CA THR A 26 3.81 9.92 11.19
C THR A 26 3.85 11.14 12.12
N GLY A 27 3.05 12.17 11.83
CA GLY A 27 3.01 13.40 12.61
C GLY A 27 2.67 13.25 14.10
N GLN A 28 2.28 12.06 14.55
CA GLN A 28 2.06 11.71 15.96
C GLN A 28 3.21 10.91 16.57
N SER A 29 4.38 10.93 15.97
CA SER A 29 5.59 10.17 16.38
C SER A 29 5.39 8.64 16.41
N LYS A 30 4.32 8.13 15.78
CA LYS A 30 4.09 6.70 15.62
C LYS A 30 4.76 6.20 14.35
N ARG A 31 5.37 5.03 14.43
CA ARG A 31 5.86 4.33 13.24
C ARG A 31 4.71 3.62 12.55
N GLU A 32 4.60 3.84 11.26
CA GLU A 32 3.62 3.19 10.39
C GLU A 32 4.36 2.45 9.27
N ALA A 33 3.81 1.33 8.83
CA ALA A 33 4.39 0.56 7.74
C ALA A 33 4.12 1.27 6.41
N ARG A 34 5.15 1.41 5.59
CA ARG A 34 5.04 1.99 4.25
C ARG A 34 5.58 1.02 3.21
N PHE A 35 4.74 0.66 2.26
CA PHE A 35 5.16 -0.09 1.09
C PHE A 35 5.90 0.85 0.12
N CYS A 36 7.18 0.61 -0.06
CA CYS A 36 8.02 1.40 -0.97
C CYS A 36 8.22 0.72 -2.32
N ARG A 37 7.96 -0.57 -2.42
CA ARG A 37 7.97 -1.34 -3.66
C ARG A 37 6.91 -2.44 -3.62
N PHE A 38 6.27 -2.64 -4.76
CA PHE A 38 5.32 -3.72 -4.98
C PHE A 38 5.40 -4.17 -6.43
N VAL A 39 5.87 -5.38 -6.65
CA VAL A 39 6.08 -5.95 -7.97
C VAL A 39 5.50 -7.35 -8.02
N THR A 40 4.75 -7.64 -9.07
CA THR A 40 4.31 -9.00 -9.42
C THR A 40 4.95 -9.39 -10.74
N VAL A 41 5.52 -10.58 -10.79
CA VAL A 41 6.11 -11.13 -12.01
C VAL A 41 5.07 -11.15 -13.14
N PRO A 42 5.43 -10.77 -14.38
CA PRO A 42 4.45 -10.58 -15.46
C PRO A 42 3.51 -11.77 -15.70
N GLU A 43 4.02 -12.99 -15.62
CA GLU A 43 3.26 -14.24 -15.82
C GLU A 43 2.19 -14.46 -14.75
N TRP A 44 2.33 -13.84 -13.58
CA TRP A 44 1.42 -13.92 -12.44
C TRP A 44 0.53 -12.69 -12.26
N GLN A 45 0.69 -11.68 -13.12
CA GLN A 45 -0.17 -10.49 -13.07
C GLN A 45 -1.61 -10.85 -13.46
N GLY A 46 -2.57 -10.30 -12.72
CA GLY A 46 -3.98 -10.59 -12.92
C GLY A 46 -4.50 -11.86 -12.21
N ALA A 47 -3.62 -12.73 -11.70
CA ALA A 47 -4.01 -13.92 -10.95
C ALA A 47 -4.39 -13.63 -9.47
N GLY A 48 -4.24 -12.38 -9.03
CA GLY A 48 -4.57 -11.96 -7.66
C GLY A 48 -3.52 -12.30 -6.61
N VAL A 49 -2.41 -12.93 -6.98
CA VAL A 49 -1.35 -13.32 -6.04
C VAL A 49 -0.71 -12.12 -5.35
N GLY A 50 -0.47 -11.04 -6.08
CA GLY A 50 0.10 -9.81 -5.54
C GLY A 50 -0.78 -9.19 -4.46
N MET A 51 -2.09 -9.07 -4.72
CA MET A 51 -3.04 -8.53 -3.74
C MET A 51 -3.16 -9.40 -2.49
N ARG A 52 -3.18 -10.72 -2.64
CA ARG A 52 -3.18 -11.65 -1.51
C ARG A 52 -1.93 -11.51 -0.66
N PHE A 53 -0.77 -11.38 -1.30
CA PHE A 53 0.48 -11.18 -0.59
C PHE A 53 0.54 -9.82 0.11
N LEU A 54 0.08 -8.76 -0.55
CA LEU A 54 -0.03 -7.43 0.05
C LEU A 54 -0.94 -7.45 1.28
N GLU A 55 -2.12 -8.06 1.18
CA GLU A 55 -3.04 -8.20 2.31
C GLU A 55 -2.46 -9.03 3.44
N PHE A 56 -1.78 -10.12 3.14
CA PHE A 56 -1.10 -10.94 4.15
C PHE A 56 -0.09 -10.12 4.97
N LEU A 57 0.74 -9.32 4.31
CA LEU A 57 1.72 -8.48 4.99
C LEU A 57 1.07 -7.35 5.80
N THR A 58 0.03 -6.71 5.26
CA THR A 58 -0.69 -5.65 5.96
C THR A 58 -1.46 -6.16 7.17
N GLU A 59 -2.07 -7.35 7.10
CA GLU A 59 -2.73 -7.99 8.25
C GLU A 59 -1.72 -8.31 9.36
N ARG A 60 -0.51 -8.74 9.02
CA ARG A 60 0.57 -8.98 9.99
C ARG A 60 1.01 -7.69 10.69
N GLU A 61 1.16 -6.59 9.94
CA GLU A 61 1.47 -5.28 10.54
C GLU A 61 0.35 -4.81 11.47
N LEU A 62 -0.89 -4.96 11.05
CA LEU A 62 -2.05 -4.58 11.85
C LEU A 62 -2.17 -5.38 13.15
N ALA A 63 -1.82 -6.67 13.11
CA ALA A 63 -1.78 -7.55 14.28
C ALA A 63 -0.56 -7.31 15.20
N GLY A 64 0.43 -6.54 14.76
CA GLY A 64 1.67 -6.32 15.50
C GLY A 64 2.75 -7.38 15.32
N ASN A 65 2.55 -8.33 14.41
CA ASN A 65 3.46 -9.43 14.10
C ASN A 65 4.31 -9.17 12.84
N GLY A 66 4.31 -7.94 12.37
CA GLY A 66 5.03 -7.54 11.16
C GLY A 66 6.41 -6.94 11.45
N PHE A 67 6.95 -6.26 10.44
CA PHE A 67 8.28 -5.64 10.48
C PHE A 67 8.39 -4.49 11.49
N ILE A 68 7.31 -3.74 11.70
CA ILE A 68 7.30 -2.59 12.63
C ILE A 68 7.35 -3.06 14.08
N GLY A 69 6.85 -4.25 14.40
CA GLY A 69 6.94 -4.87 15.71
C GLY A 69 5.89 -4.40 16.73
N HIS A 70 4.92 -3.61 16.31
CA HIS A 70 3.73 -3.26 17.09
C HIS A 70 2.52 -3.11 16.14
N PRO A 71 1.28 -3.22 16.64
CA PRO A 71 0.09 -3.03 15.82
C PRO A 71 0.09 -1.67 15.12
N THR A 72 0.01 -1.67 13.81
CA THR A 72 0.02 -0.45 13.01
C THR A 72 -0.71 -0.65 11.69
N THR A 73 -1.25 0.42 11.16
CA THR A 73 -1.76 0.46 9.79
C THR A 73 -0.61 0.51 8.79
N SER A 74 -0.91 0.22 7.53
CA SER A 74 0.07 0.25 6.43
C SER A 74 -0.40 1.20 5.34
N ILE A 75 0.56 1.89 4.72
CA ILE A 75 0.31 2.84 3.63
C ILE A 75 1.01 2.36 2.37
N ILE A 76 0.32 2.48 1.24
CA ILE A 76 0.88 2.32 -0.09
C ILE A 76 0.58 3.53 -0.95
N HIS A 77 1.58 4.01 -1.69
CA HIS A 77 1.42 5.04 -2.70
C HIS A 77 1.66 4.44 -4.08
N SER A 78 0.77 4.70 -5.01
CA SER A 78 0.89 4.17 -6.37
C SER A 78 0.36 5.15 -7.40
N ALA A 79 1.04 5.20 -8.54
CA ALA A 79 0.58 5.84 -9.76
C ALA A 79 -0.06 4.83 -10.74
N HIS A 80 -0.13 3.56 -10.38
CA HIS A 80 -0.66 2.50 -11.25
C HIS A 80 -2.19 2.47 -11.19
N PRO A 81 -2.89 2.76 -12.31
CA PRO A 81 -4.34 2.92 -12.31
C PRO A 81 -5.09 1.65 -11.87
N ALA A 82 -4.66 0.48 -12.34
CA ALA A 82 -5.32 -0.78 -12.01
C ALA A 82 -5.21 -1.12 -10.52
N LEU A 83 -4.05 -0.86 -9.90
CA LEU A 83 -3.89 -1.04 -8.45
C LEU A 83 -4.79 -0.08 -7.68
N ALA A 84 -4.85 1.19 -8.09
CA ALA A 84 -5.71 2.19 -7.46
C ALA A 84 -7.20 1.79 -7.51
N VAL A 85 -7.67 1.30 -8.65
CA VAL A 85 -9.05 0.79 -8.79
C VAL A 85 -9.31 -0.40 -7.87
N THR A 86 -8.37 -1.34 -7.81
CA THR A 86 -8.48 -2.51 -6.94
C THR A 86 -8.55 -2.12 -5.47
N LEU A 87 -7.68 -1.21 -5.02
CA LEU A 87 -7.66 -0.74 -3.62
C LEU A 87 -8.93 0.05 -3.26
N ARG A 88 -9.45 0.87 -4.18
CA ARG A 88 -10.71 1.60 -3.96
C ARG A 88 -11.92 0.69 -3.80
N ARG A 89 -11.93 -0.47 -4.46
CA ARG A 89 -13.03 -1.45 -4.38
C ARG A 89 -12.97 -2.28 -3.12
N SER A 90 -11.84 -2.35 -2.46
CA SER A 90 -11.68 -3.10 -1.21
C SER A 90 -12.12 -2.26 -0.02
N PRO A 91 -13.11 -2.71 0.78
CA PRO A 91 -13.52 -1.99 1.98
C PRO A 91 -12.46 -1.98 3.09
N LYS A 92 -11.41 -2.80 2.97
CA LYS A 92 -10.28 -2.84 3.90
C LYS A 92 -9.31 -1.67 3.72
N TRP A 93 -9.36 -1.02 2.55
CA TRP A 93 -8.49 0.10 2.19
C TRP A 93 -9.26 1.40 2.08
N ARG A 94 -8.62 2.51 2.46
CA ARG A 94 -9.14 3.86 2.24
C ARG A 94 -8.11 4.72 1.53
N GLN A 95 -8.55 5.46 0.53
CA GLN A 95 -7.73 6.47 -0.11
C GLN A 95 -7.54 7.65 0.84
N ILE A 96 -6.27 7.99 1.12
CA ILE A 96 -5.89 9.06 2.05
C ILE A 96 -5.30 10.29 1.35
N SER A 97 -4.83 10.13 0.11
CA SER A 97 -4.23 11.22 -0.65
C SER A 97 -4.34 11.02 -2.15
N GLN A 98 -4.27 12.14 -2.86
CA GLN A 98 -4.07 12.18 -4.29
C GLN A 98 -3.25 13.42 -4.62
N LYS A 99 -2.10 13.26 -5.28
CA LYS A 99 -1.23 14.34 -5.69
C LYS A 99 -0.82 14.17 -7.14
N LEU A 100 -0.79 15.29 -7.89
CA LEU A 100 -0.19 15.36 -9.20
C LEU A 100 1.31 15.66 -9.04
N HIS A 101 2.14 14.75 -9.50
CA HIS A 101 3.59 14.93 -9.55
C HIS A 101 4.03 15.22 -10.99
N GLY A 102 5.05 16.06 -11.16
CA GLY A 102 5.65 16.39 -12.47
C GLY A 102 5.31 17.78 -13.00
N GLY A 103 4.82 18.69 -12.16
CA GLY A 103 4.72 20.11 -12.51
C GLY A 103 6.08 20.80 -12.51
N LYS A 104 6.19 21.99 -13.16
CA LYS A 104 7.42 22.80 -13.24
C LYS A 104 8.10 23.11 -11.88
N LYS A 105 7.40 22.90 -10.77
CA LYS A 105 7.92 23.12 -9.41
C LYS A 105 8.57 21.87 -8.79
N ASP A 106 8.39 20.70 -9.38
CA ASP A 106 8.96 19.43 -8.89
C ASP A 106 10.31 19.06 -9.54
N THR A 107 11.01 20.03 -10.12
CA THR A 107 12.40 19.86 -10.62
C THR A 107 13.42 19.77 -9.49
N GLY A 108 12.99 19.48 -8.27
CA GLY A 108 13.86 19.14 -7.15
C GLY A 108 14.64 17.84 -7.41
N ALA A 109 15.79 17.75 -6.77
CA ALA A 109 16.89 16.80 -6.94
C ALA A 109 16.62 15.28 -7.05
N THR A 110 15.40 14.84 -7.24
CA THR A 110 15.06 13.42 -7.35
C THR A 110 14.91 12.90 -8.78
N GLY A 111 15.13 13.75 -9.80
CA GLY A 111 15.21 13.30 -11.20
C GLY A 111 14.00 12.54 -11.74
N MET A 112 12.92 12.49 -11.01
CA MET A 112 11.67 11.88 -11.44
C MET A 112 10.85 12.85 -12.30
N GLY A 113 11.44 13.30 -13.39
CA GLY A 113 10.80 14.06 -14.46
C GLY A 113 9.75 13.20 -15.16
N GLY A 114 8.69 12.88 -14.50
CA GLY A 114 7.54 12.23 -15.11
C GLY A 114 6.45 13.25 -15.33
N HIS A 115 5.94 13.34 -16.56
CA HIS A 115 4.77 14.12 -16.87
C HIS A 115 3.65 13.84 -15.88
N MET A 116 3.12 14.88 -15.23
CA MET A 116 1.93 14.93 -14.38
C MET A 116 1.33 13.55 -14.03
N ARG A 117 1.97 12.82 -13.13
CA ARG A 117 1.45 11.54 -12.64
C ARG A 117 0.58 11.77 -11.41
N ALA A 118 -0.64 11.31 -11.47
CA ALA A 118 -1.46 11.21 -10.28
C ALA A 118 -0.94 10.06 -9.42
N VAL A 119 -0.40 10.38 -8.24
CA VAL A 119 -0.03 9.40 -7.22
C VAL A 119 -1.10 9.39 -6.14
N MET A 120 -1.65 8.21 -5.89
CA MET A 120 -2.70 8.00 -4.90
C MET A 120 -2.13 7.22 -3.72
N GLY A 121 -2.47 7.68 -2.52
CA GLY A 121 -2.12 7.01 -1.27
C GLY A 121 -3.32 6.28 -0.68
N PHE A 122 -3.09 5.08 -0.17
CA PHE A 122 -4.10 4.24 0.47
C PHE A 122 -3.59 3.73 1.80
N ARG A 123 -4.49 3.68 2.80
CA ARG A 123 -4.20 3.09 4.12
C ARG A 123 -5.07 1.87 4.33
N PHE A 124 -4.45 0.83 4.88
CA PHE A 124 -5.10 -0.44 5.22
C PHE A 124 -5.67 -0.38 6.64
N TYR A 125 -6.94 -0.67 6.78
CA TYR A 125 -7.66 -0.72 8.06
C TYR A 125 -8.19 -2.12 8.40
N GLY A 126 -8.08 -3.08 7.49
CA GLY A 126 -8.56 -4.44 7.70
C GLY A 126 -10.06 -4.50 8.02
N GLN A 127 -10.43 -5.32 9.00
CA GLN A 127 -11.84 -5.52 9.38
C GLN A 127 -12.51 -4.23 9.87
N ALA A 128 -11.79 -3.38 10.58
CA ALA A 128 -12.34 -2.07 11.00
C ALA A 128 -12.77 -1.19 9.83
N GLY A 129 -12.06 -1.29 8.69
CA GLY A 129 -12.44 -0.62 7.45
C GLY A 129 -13.75 -1.18 6.87
N VAL A 130 -13.90 -2.50 6.88
CA VAL A 130 -15.14 -3.19 6.44
C VAL A 130 -16.32 -2.78 7.30
N ASP A 131 -16.15 -2.76 8.61
CA ASP A 131 -17.22 -2.38 9.55
C ASP A 131 -17.64 -0.93 9.36
N ALA A 132 -16.70 -0.02 9.15
CA ALA A 132 -16.98 1.38 8.84
C ALA A 132 -17.74 1.54 7.52
N TRP A 133 -17.31 0.85 6.48
CA TRP A 133 -17.98 0.82 5.17
C TRP A 133 -19.44 0.36 5.28
N ASN A 134 -19.69 -0.71 6.03
CA ASN A 134 -21.04 -1.26 6.21
C ASN A 134 -21.94 -0.26 6.98
N ARG A 135 -21.42 0.42 8.00
CA ARG A 135 -22.15 1.47 8.72
C ARG A 135 -22.55 2.62 7.81
N GLU A 136 -21.61 3.13 7.01
CA GLU A 136 -21.85 4.23 6.07
C GLU A 136 -22.96 3.90 5.06
N ARG A 137 -22.99 2.66 4.55
CA ARG A 137 -24.04 2.20 3.62
C ARG A 137 -25.40 2.01 4.29
N SER A 138 -25.42 1.58 5.53
CA SER A 138 -26.67 1.41 6.30
C SER A 138 -27.32 2.75 6.63
N THR A 139 -26.54 3.82 6.83
CA THR A 139 -27.04 5.17 7.09
C THR A 139 -27.43 5.93 5.82
N ALA A 140 -26.93 5.52 4.65
CA ALA A 140 -27.28 6.11 3.35
C ALA A 140 -28.50 5.48 2.67
N ALA A 141 -29.07 4.41 3.23
CA ALA A 141 -30.27 3.72 2.72
C ALA A 141 -31.55 4.32 3.27
#